data_d823de9b60e8cdacef8b00fcac0debf8
#
_entry.id   d823de9b60e8cdacef8b00fcac0debf8
#
_cell.length_a   1.000
_cell.length_b   1.000
_cell.length_c   1.000
_cell.angle_alpha   90.00
_cell.angle_beta   90.00
_cell.angle_gamma   90.00
#
_symmetry.space_group_name_H-M   'P 1'
#
loop_
_entity.id
_entity.type
_entity.pdbx_description
1 polymer ?
#
loop_
_entity_poly.entity_id
_entity_poly.type
_entity_poly.pdbx_seq_one_letter_code
_entity_poly.pdbx_strand_id
1 'polypeptide(L)'
;MEIQLNERCVCSPRTGRGRVTVKCHTGLVWVTRAGDCRDYLVSEGEEVLVPRGGRMVVMALETSQFMVGSGNRRWTLLPHPT
;
A
#
# COMPACT_ATOMS: atom_id res chain seq x y z
N MET A 1 5.41 5.56 -5.83
CA MET A 1 5.34 4.56 -6.92
C MET A 1 3.89 4.21 -7.15
N GLU A 2 3.44 4.45 -8.35
CA GLU A 2 2.07 4.12 -8.72
C GLU A 2 2.02 2.77 -9.41
N ILE A 3 1.04 1.96 -9.04
CA ILE A 3 0.94 0.60 -9.53
C ILE A 3 -0.50 0.34 -9.94
N GLN A 4 -0.65 -0.36 -11.06
CA GLN A 4 -1.95 -0.84 -11.51
C GLN A 4 -1.89 -2.36 -11.57
N LEU A 5 -2.86 -3.02 -10.94
CA LEU A 5 -2.96 -4.47 -10.93
C LEU A 5 -4.34 -4.90 -11.38
N ASN A 6 -4.37 -5.87 -12.26
CA ASN A 6 -5.63 -6.49 -12.62
C ASN A 6 -6.09 -7.41 -11.48
N GLU A 7 -7.37 -7.68 -11.47
CA GLU A 7 -7.98 -8.53 -10.46
C GLU A 7 -7.22 -9.84 -10.32
N ARG A 8 -6.92 -10.22 -9.08
CA ARG A 8 -6.22 -11.46 -8.70
C ARG A 8 -4.74 -11.47 -9.05
N CYS A 9 -4.22 -10.39 -9.56
CA CYS A 9 -2.78 -10.28 -9.78
C CYS A 9 -2.09 -9.89 -8.49
N VAL A 10 -0.82 -10.25 -8.40
CA VAL A 10 -0.01 -10.05 -7.21
C VAL A 10 1.27 -9.36 -7.61
N CYS A 11 1.73 -8.45 -6.77
CA CYS A 11 3.05 -7.85 -6.97
C CYS A 11 3.75 -7.69 -5.62
N SER A 12 5.06 -7.52 -5.68
CA SER A 12 5.86 -7.31 -4.50
C SER A 12 6.72 -6.07 -4.75
N PRO A 13 6.20 -4.88 -4.44
CA PRO A 13 6.94 -3.65 -4.70
C PRO A 13 8.20 -3.61 -3.84
N ARG A 14 9.24 -3.00 -4.38
CA ARG A 14 10.46 -2.79 -3.61
C ARG A 14 10.26 -1.58 -2.72
N THR A 15 10.21 -1.81 -1.44
CA THR A 15 9.88 -0.75 -0.49
C THR A 15 10.94 -0.55 0.58
N GLY A 16 12.01 -1.36 0.56
CA GLY A 16 12.95 -1.34 1.66
C GLY A 16 12.32 -1.94 2.90
N ARG A 17 12.97 -1.75 4.03
CA ARG A 17 12.52 -2.34 5.30
C ARG A 17 11.76 -1.39 6.19
N GLY A 18 11.73 -0.12 5.86
CA GLY A 18 11.04 0.87 6.67
C GLY A 18 9.55 0.81 6.54
N ARG A 19 8.87 1.70 7.23
CA ARG A 19 7.42 1.80 7.13
C ARG A 19 7.03 2.21 5.72
N VAL A 20 5.88 1.73 5.28
CA VAL A 20 5.40 1.96 3.92
C VAL A 20 3.97 2.42 3.99
N THR A 21 3.63 3.43 3.22
CA THR A 21 2.25 3.86 3.07
C THR A 21 1.68 3.30 1.78
N VAL A 22 0.48 2.75 1.87
CA VAL A 22 -0.25 2.25 0.71
C VAL A 22 -1.55 3.00 0.64
N LYS A 23 -1.79 3.66 -0.49
CA LYS A 23 -3.03 4.40 -0.72
C LYS A 23 -3.72 3.84 -1.95
N CYS A 24 -4.96 3.43 -1.78
CA CYS A 24 -5.75 2.87 -2.88
C CYS A 24 -6.56 3.96 -3.54
N HIS A 25 -6.34 4.16 -4.84
CA HIS A 25 -7.11 5.14 -5.60
C HIS A 25 -8.42 4.54 -6.07
N THR A 26 -8.37 3.34 -6.61
CA THR A 26 -9.55 2.63 -7.08
C THR A 26 -9.37 1.15 -6.80
N GLY A 27 -10.46 0.46 -6.54
CA GLY A 27 -10.46 -0.98 -6.35
C GLY A 27 -10.27 -1.40 -4.91
N LEU A 28 -9.69 -2.56 -4.71
CA LEU A 28 -9.48 -3.13 -3.38
C LEU A 28 -8.21 -3.96 -3.43
N VAL A 29 -7.28 -3.67 -2.52
CA VAL A 29 -6.02 -4.40 -2.46
C VAL A 29 -5.84 -5.03 -1.08
N TRP A 30 -5.16 -6.15 -1.06
CA TRP A 30 -4.86 -6.91 0.15
C TRP A 30 -3.34 -6.89 0.30
N VAL A 31 -2.88 -6.32 1.40
CA VAL A 31 -1.45 -6.11 1.64
C VAL A 31 -1.01 -6.97 2.81
N THR A 32 0.08 -7.69 2.61
CA THR A 32 0.72 -8.46 3.68
C THR A 32 2.19 -8.14 3.70
N ARG A 33 2.83 -8.36 4.84
CA ARG A 33 4.25 -8.07 4.96
C ARG A 33 4.93 -9.10 5.84
N ALA A 34 6.09 -9.56 5.42
CA ALA A 34 6.86 -10.52 6.22
C ALA A 34 7.23 -9.88 7.55
N GLY A 35 7.00 -10.61 8.64
CA GLY A 35 7.26 -10.09 9.98
C GLY A 35 6.07 -9.41 10.60
N ASP A 36 4.99 -9.23 9.86
CA ASP A 36 3.76 -8.62 10.37
C ASP A 36 2.65 -9.65 10.21
N CYS A 37 2.01 -10.03 11.31
CA CYS A 37 0.95 -11.02 11.24
C CYS A 37 -0.39 -10.44 10.85
N ARG A 38 -0.48 -9.12 10.60
CA ARG A 38 -1.72 -8.48 10.21
C ARG A 38 -1.84 -8.45 8.70
N ASP A 39 -3.08 -8.47 8.25
CA ASP A 39 -3.42 -8.25 6.84
C ASP A 39 -4.09 -6.89 6.74
N TYR A 40 -3.86 -6.22 5.62
CA TYR A 40 -4.43 -4.90 5.40
C TYR A 40 -5.28 -4.94 4.15
N LEU A 41 -6.57 -4.64 4.31
CA LEU A 41 -7.46 -4.48 3.18
C LEU A 41 -7.65 -2.99 2.98
N VAL A 42 -7.27 -2.51 1.81
CA VAL A 42 -7.29 -1.08 1.50
C VAL A 42 -8.24 -0.86 0.35
N SER A 43 -9.33 -0.19 0.61
CA SER A 43 -10.32 0.08 -0.43
C SER A 43 -10.16 1.49 -0.97
N GLU A 44 -10.96 1.79 -1.98
CA GLU A 44 -10.87 3.06 -2.68
C GLU A 44 -10.90 4.24 -1.70
N GLY A 45 -9.94 5.13 -1.84
CA GLY A 45 -9.83 6.31 -1.01
C GLY A 45 -9.13 6.09 0.32
N GLU A 46 -8.84 4.84 0.68
CA GLU A 46 -8.21 4.54 1.96
C GLU A 46 -6.69 4.52 1.84
N GLU A 47 -6.08 4.74 2.98
CA GLU A 47 -4.63 4.77 3.08
C GLU A 47 -4.23 4.08 4.37
N VAL A 48 -3.21 3.23 4.32
CA VAL A 48 -2.72 2.55 5.52
C VAL A 48 -1.23 2.73 5.63
N LEU A 49 -0.75 2.76 6.86
CA LEU A 49 0.68 2.78 7.15
C LEU A 49 1.08 1.37 7.61
N VAL A 50 1.87 0.71 6.78
CA VAL A 50 2.33 -0.64 7.08
C VAL A 50 3.64 -0.54 7.84
N PRO A 51 3.73 -1.15 9.03
CA PRO A 51 4.94 -1.05 9.85
C PRO A 51 6.16 -1.63 9.13
N ARG A 52 7.33 -1.28 9.61
CA ARG A 52 8.57 -1.81 9.05
C ARG A 52 8.56 -3.33 9.11
N GLY A 53 9.22 -3.93 8.16
CA GLY A 53 9.27 -5.38 8.06
C GLY A 53 10.05 -5.82 6.85
N GLY A 54 9.82 -7.06 6.43
CA GLY A 54 10.48 -7.62 5.27
C GLY A 54 9.70 -7.37 4.00
N ARG A 55 9.64 -8.39 3.17
CA ARG A 55 9.02 -8.30 1.86
C ARG A 55 7.52 -8.02 1.98
N MET A 56 7.04 -7.10 1.17
CA MET A 56 5.63 -6.77 1.11
C MET A 56 5.03 -7.37 -0.14
N VAL A 57 3.82 -7.89 -0.01
CA VAL A 57 3.08 -8.47 -1.13
C VAL A 57 1.72 -7.82 -1.19
N VAL A 58 1.32 -7.42 -2.38
CA VAL A 58 0.02 -6.80 -2.61
C VAL A 58 -0.73 -7.62 -3.65
N MET A 59 -1.95 -8.01 -3.30
CA MET A 59 -2.84 -8.70 -4.23
C MET A 59 -4.04 -7.79 -4.51
N ALA A 60 -4.38 -7.66 -5.77
CA ALA A 60 -5.57 -6.91 -6.16
C ALA A 60 -6.78 -7.85 -6.08
N LEU A 61 -7.70 -7.56 -5.18
CA LEU A 61 -8.94 -8.33 -5.08
C LEU A 61 -9.93 -7.86 -6.14
N GLU A 62 -9.75 -6.63 -6.61
CA GLU A 62 -10.44 -6.07 -7.76
C GLU A 62 -9.37 -5.35 -8.56
N THR A 63 -9.60 -5.13 -9.83
CA THR A 63 -8.67 -4.32 -10.62
C THR A 63 -8.47 -2.99 -9.92
N SER A 64 -7.23 -2.65 -9.61
CA SER A 64 -6.93 -1.56 -8.70
C SER A 64 -5.81 -0.68 -9.20
N GLN A 65 -5.87 0.58 -8.78
CA GLN A 65 -4.75 1.51 -8.89
C GLN A 65 -4.41 1.96 -7.49
N PHE A 66 -3.15 1.86 -7.14
CA PHE A 66 -2.73 2.24 -5.80
C PHE A 66 -1.33 2.82 -5.83
N MET A 67 -0.97 3.51 -4.76
CA MET A 67 0.32 4.14 -4.62
C MET A 67 1.03 3.58 -3.40
N VAL A 68 2.32 3.33 -3.56
CA VAL A 68 3.17 2.84 -2.48
C VAL A 68 4.27 3.86 -2.26
N GLY A 69 4.49 4.24 -1.03
CA GLY A 69 5.51 5.21 -0.72
C GLY A 69 6.15 4.95 0.63
N SER A 70 7.28 5.59 0.87
CA SER A 70 7.94 5.53 2.16
C SER A 70 7.03 6.08 3.25
N GLY A 71 7.07 5.48 4.41
CA GLY A 71 6.23 5.90 5.52
C GLY A 71 6.54 7.29 6.03
N ASN A 72 7.69 7.86 5.68
CA ASN A 72 7.98 9.23 6.06
C ASN A 72 7.77 10.23 4.95
N ARG A 73 7.12 9.86 3.88
CA ARG A 73 6.87 10.81 2.81
C ARG A 73 5.88 11.86 3.28
N ARG A 74 6.15 13.06 2.85
CA ARG A 74 5.33 14.18 3.28
C ARG A 74 4.00 14.26 2.59
N TRP A 75 3.81 13.56 1.49
CA TRP A 75 2.57 13.68 0.76
C TRP A 75 1.35 13.30 1.61
N THR A 76 1.55 12.46 2.61
CA THR A 76 0.46 12.09 3.50
C THR A 76 0.22 13.15 4.57
N LEU A 77 1.17 14.04 4.76
CA LEU A 77 1.12 15.02 5.84
C LEU A 77 0.85 16.43 5.33
N LEU A 78 0.74 16.55 4.04
CA LEU A 78 0.44 17.87 3.50
C LEU A 78 -0.93 18.27 3.97
N PRO A 79 -1.04 19.25 4.57
CA PRO A 79 -2.30 19.49 5.11
C PRO A 79 -3.01 20.62 4.75
N HIS A 80 -2.88 20.25 4.59
CA HIS A 80 -3.26 20.84 4.54
C HIS A 80 -3.55 21.79 4.91
N PRO A 81 -3.74 22.04 4.50
CA PRO A 81 -3.80 22.96 4.84
C PRO A 81 -4.58 23.43 5.63
N THR A 82 -4.65 23.34 5.76
CA THR A 82 -5.25 23.69 6.32
C THR A 82 -5.54 24.15 6.55
#